data_1e29ee791ffd7b87633056b64175a13d
#
_entry.id   1e29ee791ffd7b87633056b64175a13d
#
_cell.length_a   1.000
_cell.length_b   1.000
_cell.length_c   1.000
_cell.angle_alpha   90.00
_cell.angle_beta   90.00
_cell.angle_gamma   90.00
#
_symmetry.space_group_name_H-M   'P 1'
#
loop_
_entity.id
_entity.type
_entity.pdbx_description
1 polymer ?
#
loop_
_entity_poly.entity_id
_entity_poly.type
_entity_poly.pdbx_seq_one_letter_code
_entity_poly.pdbx_strand_id
1 'polypeptide(L)'
;MTAVSVYAQQHKTMISGKVVSKEKEIIDLATVYLKGTNYGCMTNEQGIYHLHAPAGEYTLVVSAVGYETIEKPVKLFRGERVKMNVVLASSVTELDEVVVVSNGVGRVKRSAFNAVAVDTEELQNSTKNLSDALSKLPGMKLREAGGVGSDTQLMLDGFSGKHVKVFIDGVPQEGVGSSFGLNNIPVNFAERIEVYKGVVPVGFGTDALGGVINIVTNKKKRKWFLDTSYSYGSFNTHKSYINFGQTFRSGLMYEINAFQNYSDNDYYVDTYVTHFSPDGNTTDKKKIEHVKRFNDTYHNEAVIGKVGWVGKPFADRLLFGFTYSNMYKEIQTGVRQEAVFGEKHRKGHSLMPSLEYHKRDLFTKGLDVSLTANYNYNLTQNIDTVPYQYNWYGEKQYTGSKGEQSYQDNESKNKNWNGTFKVDYRLSRTQTFTLSHVLTVFERSNRSDVNSTSAVSDFTVPKKTRKNITGLSYRLMPAERWNFSAFGKYYNQHSSGLVSQNADGIGNYIDMSKRVSALGYGAAGTYWIIRDLQVKLSYEKAYRLPSNEELFGDEDLEAGKADLNPENSDNINLNLSYTHRLGKHELYVE
;
A
#
# COMPACT_ATOMS: atom_id res chain seq x y z
N MET A 1 -60.60 -3.65 -51.20
CA MET A 1 -59.58 -4.67 -50.81
C MET A 1 -58.60 -4.02 -49.86
N THR A 2 -58.78 -4.23 -48.58
CA THR A 2 -57.93 -3.73 -47.51
C THR A 2 -56.88 -4.81 -47.18
N ALA A 3 -55.60 -4.50 -47.44
CA ALA A 3 -54.48 -5.36 -47.13
C ALA A 3 -54.17 -5.26 -45.61
N VAL A 4 -54.40 -6.34 -44.88
CA VAL A 4 -54.02 -6.50 -43.49
C VAL A 4 -52.54 -6.88 -43.46
N SER A 5 -51.68 -5.96 -43.03
CA SER A 5 -50.27 -6.23 -42.76
C SER A 5 -50.15 -6.98 -41.45
N VAL A 6 -49.89 -8.28 -41.53
CA VAL A 6 -49.53 -9.10 -40.36
C VAL A 6 -48.09 -8.82 -39.98
N TYR A 7 -47.88 -8.06 -38.92
CA TYR A 7 -46.57 -7.95 -38.27
C TYR A 7 -46.24 -9.29 -37.60
N ALA A 8 -45.39 -10.08 -38.23
CA ALA A 8 -44.80 -11.24 -37.59
C ALA A 8 -43.87 -10.77 -36.45
N GLN A 9 -44.26 -10.96 -35.22
CA GLN A 9 -43.37 -10.83 -34.06
C GLN A 9 -42.24 -11.83 -34.24
N GLN A 10 -41.05 -11.34 -34.61
CA GLN A 10 -39.85 -12.17 -34.63
C GLN A 10 -39.51 -12.52 -33.17
N HIS A 11 -39.85 -13.71 -32.73
CA HIS A 11 -39.35 -14.26 -31.47
C HIS A 11 -37.83 -14.39 -31.57
N LYS A 12 -37.12 -13.46 -30.93
CA LYS A 12 -35.66 -13.49 -30.89
C LYS A 12 -35.21 -14.67 -30.04
N THR A 13 -34.40 -15.54 -30.61
CA THR A 13 -33.74 -16.66 -29.91
C THR A 13 -32.79 -16.11 -28.88
N MET A 14 -32.85 -16.60 -27.65
CA MET A 14 -32.11 -16.05 -26.52
C MET A 14 -31.64 -17.15 -25.58
N ILE A 15 -30.40 -17.03 -25.13
CA ILE A 15 -29.87 -17.77 -23.99
C ILE A 15 -29.87 -16.83 -22.78
N SER A 16 -30.42 -17.29 -21.65
CA SER A 16 -30.40 -16.55 -20.41
C SER A 16 -30.01 -17.45 -19.25
N GLY A 17 -29.45 -16.88 -18.20
CA GLY A 17 -29.07 -17.67 -17.03
C GLY A 17 -28.40 -16.84 -15.97
N LYS A 18 -27.98 -17.50 -14.91
CA LYS A 18 -27.24 -16.92 -13.80
C LYS A 18 -25.87 -17.56 -13.71
N VAL A 19 -24.85 -16.75 -13.49
CA VAL A 19 -23.48 -17.20 -13.25
C VAL A 19 -23.19 -17.02 -11.77
N VAL A 20 -22.78 -18.11 -11.12
CA VAL A 20 -22.44 -18.13 -9.68
C VAL A 20 -21.16 -18.93 -9.47
N SER A 21 -20.49 -18.71 -8.34
CA SER A 21 -19.37 -19.54 -7.91
C SER A 21 -19.84 -20.90 -7.33
N LYS A 22 -18.93 -21.85 -7.07
CA LYS A 22 -19.24 -23.08 -6.33
C LYS A 22 -19.77 -22.80 -4.93
N GLU A 23 -19.38 -21.70 -4.34
CA GLU A 23 -19.83 -21.21 -3.03
C GLU A 23 -21.18 -20.49 -3.11
N LYS A 24 -21.82 -20.46 -4.29
CA LYS A 24 -23.10 -19.78 -4.59
C LYS A 24 -23.03 -18.24 -4.55
N GLU A 25 -21.84 -17.67 -4.60
CA GLU A 25 -21.67 -16.23 -4.74
C GLU A 25 -22.03 -15.78 -6.14
N ILE A 26 -22.63 -14.59 -6.25
CA ILE A 26 -23.01 -13.99 -7.53
C ILE A 26 -21.75 -13.52 -8.25
N ILE A 27 -21.60 -13.89 -9.52
CA ILE A 27 -20.49 -13.42 -10.36
C ILE A 27 -21.06 -12.40 -11.35
N ASP A 28 -20.83 -11.13 -11.07
CA ASP A 28 -21.10 -10.02 -11.97
C ASP A 28 -19.98 -9.85 -13.01
N LEU A 29 -20.30 -9.18 -14.11
CA LEU A 29 -19.35 -8.88 -15.20
C LEU A 29 -18.63 -10.13 -15.76
N ALA A 30 -19.16 -11.33 -15.55
CA ALA A 30 -18.70 -12.50 -16.26
C ALA A 30 -18.97 -12.32 -17.77
N THR A 31 -17.97 -12.58 -18.59
CA THR A 31 -18.10 -12.53 -20.05
C THR A 31 -18.75 -13.83 -20.52
N VAL A 32 -19.85 -13.70 -21.23
CA VAL A 32 -20.61 -14.82 -21.82
C VAL A 32 -20.65 -14.62 -23.33
N TYR A 33 -20.11 -15.56 -24.11
CA TYR A 33 -20.09 -15.44 -25.57
C TYR A 33 -20.16 -16.79 -26.27
N LEU A 34 -20.53 -16.77 -27.55
CA LEU A 34 -20.52 -17.95 -28.41
C LEU A 34 -19.18 -18.03 -29.16
N LYS A 35 -18.49 -19.15 -28.98
CA LYS A 35 -17.14 -19.39 -29.54
C LYS A 35 -17.11 -19.23 -31.05
N GLY A 36 -16.16 -18.46 -31.58
CA GLY A 36 -16.02 -18.21 -33.01
C GLY A 36 -17.02 -17.23 -33.62
N THR A 37 -17.83 -16.53 -32.80
CA THR A 37 -18.80 -15.54 -33.25
C THR A 37 -18.63 -14.19 -32.56
N ASN A 38 -19.37 -13.18 -33.04
CA ASN A 38 -19.41 -11.86 -32.40
C ASN A 38 -20.57 -11.73 -31.35
N TYR A 39 -21.27 -12.81 -31.05
CA TYR A 39 -22.37 -12.81 -30.09
C TYR A 39 -21.81 -12.97 -28.67
N GLY A 40 -21.99 -11.95 -27.84
CA GLY A 40 -21.52 -11.96 -26.46
C GLY A 40 -22.21 -10.89 -25.62
N CYS A 41 -22.25 -11.12 -24.31
CA CYS A 41 -22.76 -10.19 -23.30
C CYS A 41 -21.98 -10.38 -21.99
N MET A 42 -22.25 -9.54 -20.99
CA MET A 42 -21.74 -9.69 -19.63
C MET A 42 -22.90 -9.91 -18.66
N THR A 43 -22.64 -10.57 -17.53
CA THR A 43 -23.58 -10.65 -16.42
C THR A 43 -23.75 -9.28 -15.76
N ASN A 44 -24.96 -9.03 -15.26
CA ASN A 44 -25.28 -7.85 -14.46
C ASN A 44 -24.89 -8.06 -12.97
N GLU A 45 -25.19 -7.08 -12.11
CA GLU A 45 -24.91 -7.13 -10.67
C GLU A 45 -25.56 -8.29 -9.91
N GLN A 46 -26.63 -8.88 -10.47
CA GLN A 46 -27.30 -10.08 -9.95
C GLN A 46 -26.74 -11.37 -10.55
N GLY A 47 -25.66 -11.27 -11.36
CA GLY A 47 -25.07 -12.40 -12.06
C GLY A 47 -25.90 -12.93 -13.23
N ILE A 48 -26.90 -12.19 -13.70
CA ILE A 48 -27.81 -12.62 -14.76
C ILE A 48 -27.29 -12.14 -16.12
N TYR A 49 -27.39 -13.01 -17.12
CA TYR A 49 -27.06 -12.68 -18.51
C TYR A 49 -28.20 -12.98 -19.47
N HIS A 50 -28.22 -12.21 -20.57
CA HIS A 50 -29.16 -12.39 -21.70
C HIS A 50 -28.37 -12.25 -23.00
N LEU A 51 -28.20 -13.36 -23.72
CA LEU A 51 -27.45 -13.44 -24.96
C LEU A 51 -28.37 -13.73 -26.11
N HIS A 52 -28.45 -12.86 -27.10
CA HIS A 52 -29.23 -13.04 -28.32
C HIS A 52 -28.33 -13.56 -29.45
N ALA A 53 -28.75 -14.66 -30.07
CA ALA A 53 -28.05 -15.24 -31.22
C ALA A 53 -29.05 -15.90 -32.18
N PRO A 54 -28.70 -16.07 -33.47
CA PRO A 54 -29.50 -16.88 -34.40
C PRO A 54 -29.61 -18.35 -33.98
N ALA A 55 -30.58 -19.08 -34.57
CA ALA A 55 -30.64 -20.52 -34.40
C ALA A 55 -29.38 -21.18 -34.98
N GLY A 56 -28.85 -22.18 -34.27
CA GLY A 56 -27.62 -22.87 -34.64
C GLY A 56 -27.03 -23.69 -33.49
N GLU A 57 -25.98 -24.41 -33.78
CA GLU A 57 -25.19 -25.14 -32.78
C GLU A 57 -23.96 -24.33 -32.42
N TYR A 58 -23.76 -24.09 -31.14
CA TYR A 58 -22.69 -23.22 -30.62
C TYR A 58 -22.04 -23.85 -29.40
N THR A 59 -20.87 -23.32 -29.06
CA THR A 59 -20.24 -23.52 -27.76
C THR A 59 -20.36 -22.24 -26.97
N LEU A 60 -21.15 -22.23 -25.89
CA LEU A 60 -21.25 -21.14 -24.96
C LEU A 60 -19.98 -21.13 -24.09
N VAL A 61 -19.27 -20.03 -24.11
CA VAL A 61 -18.08 -19.80 -23.27
C VAL A 61 -18.45 -18.80 -22.20
N VAL A 62 -18.19 -19.17 -20.94
CA VAL A 62 -18.39 -18.27 -19.80
C VAL A 62 -17.06 -18.15 -19.06
N SER A 63 -16.58 -16.92 -18.95
CA SER A 63 -15.33 -16.61 -18.28
C SER A 63 -15.52 -15.43 -17.34
N ALA A 64 -14.90 -15.48 -16.19
CA ALA A 64 -14.83 -14.39 -15.25
C ALA A 64 -13.42 -14.34 -14.66
N VAL A 65 -13.01 -13.16 -14.25
CA VAL A 65 -11.70 -12.98 -13.63
C VAL A 65 -11.67 -13.73 -12.30
N GLY A 66 -10.67 -14.59 -12.11
CA GLY A 66 -10.55 -15.44 -10.91
C GLY A 66 -11.31 -16.77 -10.98
N TYR A 67 -11.91 -17.10 -12.14
CA TYR A 67 -12.66 -18.34 -12.33
C TYR A 67 -12.18 -19.11 -13.54
N GLU A 68 -12.30 -20.45 -13.49
CA GLU A 68 -12.03 -21.31 -14.65
C GLU A 68 -13.06 -21.02 -15.76
N THR A 69 -12.56 -20.83 -16.97
CA THR A 69 -13.44 -20.68 -18.14
C THR A 69 -14.18 -21.99 -18.40
N ILE A 70 -15.48 -21.93 -18.52
CA ILE A 70 -16.32 -23.09 -18.85
C ILE A 70 -16.80 -22.95 -20.28
N GLU A 71 -16.69 -24.06 -21.04
CA GLU A 71 -17.27 -24.24 -22.36
C GLU A 71 -18.39 -25.25 -22.29
N LYS A 72 -19.59 -24.89 -22.78
CA LYS A 72 -20.77 -25.80 -22.84
C LYS A 72 -21.39 -25.79 -24.23
N PRO A 73 -21.62 -26.93 -24.83
CA PRO A 73 -22.38 -27.00 -26.10
C PRO A 73 -23.81 -26.52 -25.86
N VAL A 74 -24.34 -25.75 -26.79
CA VAL A 74 -25.74 -25.27 -26.79
C VAL A 74 -26.29 -25.29 -28.20
N LYS A 75 -27.49 -25.83 -28.35
CA LYS A 75 -28.24 -25.84 -29.60
C LYS A 75 -29.45 -24.93 -29.44
N LEU A 76 -29.59 -23.98 -30.34
CA LEU A 76 -30.63 -22.97 -30.33
C LEU A 76 -31.60 -23.20 -31.50
N PHE A 77 -32.87 -23.38 -31.21
CA PHE A 77 -33.92 -23.43 -32.21
C PHE A 77 -34.56 -22.04 -32.39
N ARG A 78 -35.12 -21.81 -33.56
CA ARG A 78 -35.72 -20.50 -33.90
C ARG A 78 -36.83 -20.10 -32.93
N GLY A 79 -36.67 -18.93 -32.29
CA GLY A 79 -37.63 -18.40 -31.30
C GLY A 79 -37.54 -19.00 -29.90
N GLU A 80 -36.59 -19.89 -29.67
CA GLU A 80 -36.43 -20.57 -28.37
C GLU A 80 -35.73 -19.65 -27.35
N ARG A 81 -36.11 -19.82 -26.08
CA ARG A 81 -35.45 -19.22 -24.93
C ARG A 81 -34.81 -20.31 -24.07
N VAL A 82 -33.53 -20.50 -24.19
CA VAL A 82 -32.77 -21.47 -23.42
C VAL A 82 -32.32 -20.86 -22.09
N LYS A 83 -32.64 -21.52 -20.97
CA LYS A 83 -32.15 -21.13 -19.66
C LYS A 83 -30.95 -21.99 -19.29
N MET A 84 -29.77 -21.37 -19.11
CA MET A 84 -28.54 -22.07 -18.79
C MET A 84 -27.81 -21.38 -17.65
N ASN A 85 -27.94 -21.91 -16.44
CA ASN A 85 -27.17 -21.45 -15.30
C ASN A 85 -25.77 -22.06 -15.35
N VAL A 86 -24.75 -21.25 -14.99
CA VAL A 86 -23.35 -21.65 -15.02
C VAL A 86 -22.77 -21.46 -13.64
N VAL A 87 -22.13 -22.51 -13.15
CA VAL A 87 -21.35 -22.48 -11.91
C VAL A 87 -19.90 -22.48 -12.30
N LEU A 88 -19.21 -21.40 -12.06
CA LEU A 88 -17.77 -21.30 -12.28
C LEU A 88 -17.04 -21.84 -11.06
N ALA A 89 -16.09 -22.73 -11.30
CA ALA A 89 -15.10 -23.04 -10.29
C ALA A 89 -14.16 -21.86 -10.16
N SER A 90 -13.86 -21.44 -8.93
CA SER A 90 -12.72 -20.56 -8.71
C SER A 90 -11.53 -21.17 -9.44
N SER A 91 -10.91 -20.45 -10.36
CA SER A 91 -9.64 -20.92 -10.85
C SER A 91 -8.73 -20.97 -9.64
N VAL A 92 -8.27 -22.16 -9.25
CA VAL A 92 -7.30 -22.36 -8.17
C VAL A 92 -5.93 -21.82 -8.61
N THR A 93 -5.97 -20.82 -9.40
CA THR A 93 -4.86 -20.03 -9.82
C THR A 93 -4.74 -18.90 -8.83
N GLU A 94 -4.31 -19.25 -7.64
CA GLU A 94 -3.77 -18.27 -6.74
C GLU A 94 -2.47 -17.72 -7.32
N LEU A 95 -2.64 -16.74 -8.15
CA LEU A 95 -1.60 -15.79 -8.51
C LEU A 95 -1.17 -14.92 -7.35
N ASP A 96 -1.38 -15.35 -6.14
CA ASP A 96 -1.79 -14.50 -5.08
C ASP A 96 -0.90 -14.51 -3.89
N GLU A 97 0.35 -14.67 -4.11
CA GLU A 97 1.26 -14.16 -3.08
C GLU A 97 1.34 -12.62 -3.10
N VAL A 98 1.01 -11.97 -4.23
CA VAL A 98 1.10 -10.48 -4.31
C VAL A 98 0.09 -9.83 -5.28
N VAL A 99 -0.62 -10.54 -6.12
CA VAL A 99 -1.48 -9.89 -7.13
C VAL A 99 -2.95 -10.20 -6.94
N VAL A 100 -3.57 -9.22 -6.53
CA VAL A 100 -4.91 -8.70 -6.62
C VAL A 100 -5.74 -9.21 -7.80
N VAL A 101 -6.74 -10.05 -7.55
CA VAL A 101 -8.07 -9.92 -8.17
C VAL A 101 -9.09 -10.71 -7.36
N SER A 102 -10.12 -10.01 -6.90
CA SER A 102 -11.42 -10.42 -6.35
C SER A 102 -11.46 -11.61 -5.35
N ASN A 103 -12.15 -11.37 -4.25
CA ASN A 103 -12.36 -12.22 -3.07
C ASN A 103 -11.13 -12.33 -2.14
N GLY A 104 -10.51 -11.18 -1.89
CA GLY A 104 -9.25 -11.03 -1.23
C GLY A 104 -9.14 -11.61 0.17
N VAL A 105 -10.14 -11.44 1.03
CA VAL A 105 -10.05 -11.86 2.45
C VAL A 105 -9.98 -13.39 2.57
N GLY A 106 -10.84 -14.11 1.88
CA GLY A 106 -10.85 -15.58 1.91
C GLY A 106 -9.56 -16.21 1.38
N ARG A 107 -8.94 -15.57 0.42
CA ARG A 107 -7.68 -16.00 -0.18
C ARG A 107 -6.50 -15.80 0.76
N VAL A 108 -6.39 -14.64 1.41
CA VAL A 108 -5.37 -14.38 2.43
C VAL A 108 -5.48 -15.37 3.59
N LYS A 109 -6.71 -15.68 4.03
CA LYS A 109 -6.95 -16.73 5.03
C LYS A 109 -6.41 -18.10 4.61
N ARG A 110 -6.45 -18.47 3.31
CA ARG A 110 -5.94 -19.74 2.78
C ARG A 110 -4.44 -19.74 2.45
N SER A 111 -3.78 -18.59 2.56
CA SER A 111 -2.33 -18.49 2.33
C SER A 111 -1.55 -19.45 3.22
N ALA A 112 -0.43 -19.97 2.72
CA ALA A 112 0.51 -20.77 3.53
C ALA A 112 1.12 -19.95 4.68
N PHE A 113 1.16 -18.65 4.52
CA PHE A 113 1.74 -17.70 5.46
C PHE A 113 0.75 -17.27 6.54
N ASN A 114 1.26 -16.83 7.69
CA ASN A 114 0.43 -16.22 8.72
C ASN A 114 0.00 -14.83 8.26
N ALA A 115 -1.21 -14.73 7.73
CA ALA A 115 -1.73 -13.51 7.16
C ALA A 115 -3.20 -13.29 7.53
N VAL A 116 -3.53 -12.03 7.82
CA VAL A 116 -4.87 -11.54 8.13
C VAL A 116 -5.24 -10.49 7.10
N ALA A 117 -6.49 -10.51 6.63
CA ALA A 117 -7.02 -9.46 5.78
C ALA A 117 -8.29 -8.87 6.39
N VAL A 118 -8.39 -7.54 6.32
CA VAL A 118 -9.57 -6.78 6.74
C VAL A 118 -10.18 -6.13 5.51
N ASP A 119 -11.45 -6.39 5.32
CA ASP A 119 -12.29 -5.65 4.40
C ASP A 119 -12.52 -4.24 4.97
N THR A 120 -12.30 -3.24 4.16
CA THR A 120 -12.51 -1.85 4.58
C THR A 120 -13.92 -1.33 4.27
N GLU A 121 -14.78 -2.13 3.63
CA GLU A 121 -16.11 -1.71 3.17
C GLU A 121 -16.97 -1.20 4.35
N GLU A 122 -16.92 -1.87 5.51
CA GLU A 122 -17.63 -1.43 6.71
C GLU A 122 -17.08 -0.13 7.34
N LEU A 123 -15.85 0.24 7.02
CA LEU A 123 -15.19 1.44 7.53
C LEU A 123 -15.28 2.61 6.55
N GLN A 124 -15.68 2.33 5.31
CA GLN A 124 -15.90 3.36 4.29
C GLN A 124 -17.03 4.31 4.73
N ASN A 125 -17.03 5.51 4.17
CA ASN A 125 -17.96 6.59 4.55
C ASN A 125 -17.86 7.01 6.04
N SER A 126 -16.69 6.83 6.64
CA SER A 126 -16.35 7.33 7.96
C SER A 126 -15.18 8.33 7.86
N THR A 127 -14.91 9.04 8.97
CA THR A 127 -13.77 9.98 9.04
C THR A 127 -12.42 9.30 9.27
N LYS A 128 -12.37 7.96 9.16
CA LYS A 128 -11.20 7.14 9.48
C LYS A 128 -10.17 7.15 8.37
N ASN A 129 -8.92 7.04 8.78
CA ASN A 129 -7.74 6.85 7.92
C ASN A 129 -7.37 5.36 7.86
N LEU A 130 -6.42 5.02 7.02
CA LEU A 130 -5.87 3.66 6.95
C LEU A 130 -5.22 3.23 8.27
N SER A 131 -4.57 4.15 8.98
CA SER A 131 -4.02 3.89 10.32
C SER A 131 -5.09 3.45 11.32
N ASP A 132 -6.26 4.07 11.32
CA ASP A 132 -7.39 3.69 12.19
C ASP A 132 -7.91 2.28 11.88
N ALA A 133 -7.95 1.92 10.61
CA ALA A 133 -8.35 0.57 10.18
C ALA A 133 -7.35 -0.49 10.65
N LEU A 134 -6.06 -0.18 10.56
CA LEU A 134 -4.96 -1.05 11.01
C LEU A 134 -4.99 -1.29 12.52
N SER A 135 -5.30 -0.27 13.31
CA SER A 135 -5.32 -0.37 14.79
C SER A 135 -6.34 -1.40 15.32
N LYS A 136 -7.31 -1.81 14.50
CA LYS A 136 -8.32 -2.82 14.85
C LYS A 136 -7.85 -4.25 14.64
N LEU A 137 -6.69 -4.45 14.00
CA LEU A 137 -6.16 -5.78 13.70
C LEU A 137 -5.46 -6.40 14.92
N PRO A 138 -5.64 -7.70 15.16
CA PRO A 138 -4.88 -8.42 16.20
C PRO A 138 -3.37 -8.27 16.00
N GLY A 139 -2.63 -7.96 17.08
CA GLY A 139 -1.18 -7.77 17.05
C GLY A 139 -0.73 -6.40 16.53
N MET A 140 -1.65 -5.56 16.04
CA MET A 140 -1.34 -4.21 15.59
C MET A 140 -1.50 -3.21 16.73
N LYS A 141 -0.52 -2.32 16.88
CA LYS A 141 -0.61 -1.14 17.74
C LYS A 141 -0.20 0.09 16.96
N LEU A 142 -0.98 1.13 17.11
CA LEU A 142 -0.70 2.43 16.54
C LEU A 142 -0.39 3.40 17.68
N ARG A 143 0.72 4.13 17.55
CA ARG A 143 1.05 5.23 18.45
C ARG A 143 1.17 6.50 17.61
N GLU A 144 0.33 7.47 17.92
CA GLU A 144 0.38 8.79 17.32
C GLU A 144 1.02 9.76 18.31
N ALA A 145 1.89 10.64 17.83
CA ALA A 145 2.63 11.58 18.66
C ALA A 145 1.83 12.85 18.99
N GLY A 146 0.69 13.08 18.32
CA GLY A 146 -0.10 14.31 18.50
C GLY A 146 -1.35 14.32 17.64
N GLY A 147 -1.74 15.50 17.16
CA GLY A 147 -2.89 15.74 16.29
C GLY A 147 -2.71 15.26 14.84
N VAL A 148 -3.54 15.79 13.96
CA VAL A 148 -3.51 15.47 12.53
C VAL A 148 -2.14 15.78 11.94
N GLY A 149 -1.57 14.85 11.17
CA GLY A 149 -0.23 15.00 10.58
C GLY A 149 0.94 14.75 11.54
N SER A 150 0.66 14.30 12.78
CA SER A 150 1.71 13.87 13.70
C SER A 150 2.37 12.57 13.25
N ASP A 151 3.57 12.31 13.76
CA ASP A 151 4.28 11.08 13.43
C ASP A 151 3.56 9.88 14.02
N THR A 152 3.38 8.89 13.17
CA THR A 152 2.66 7.66 13.49
C THR A 152 3.63 6.49 13.50
N GLN A 153 3.75 5.83 14.66
CA GLN A 153 4.51 4.59 14.79
C GLN A 153 3.57 3.40 14.74
N LEU A 154 3.78 2.58 13.73
CA LEU A 154 3.06 1.33 13.56
C LEU A 154 3.88 0.20 14.17
N MET A 155 3.22 -0.62 15.00
CA MET A 155 3.81 -1.82 15.60
C MET A 155 3.00 -3.04 15.19
N LEU A 156 3.67 -4.10 14.77
CA LEU A 156 3.11 -5.40 14.41
C LEU A 156 3.79 -6.48 15.25
N ASP A 157 3.04 -7.14 16.15
CA ASP A 157 3.52 -8.18 17.06
C ASP A 157 4.84 -7.82 17.78
N GLY A 158 4.98 -6.54 18.19
CA GLY A 158 6.15 -5.98 18.86
C GLY A 158 7.23 -5.41 17.95
N PHE A 159 7.19 -5.69 16.66
CA PHE A 159 8.07 -5.06 15.68
C PHE A 159 7.56 -3.68 15.29
N SER A 160 8.45 -2.71 15.14
CA SER A 160 8.10 -1.34 14.77
C SER A 160 9.05 -0.75 13.73
N GLY A 161 8.66 0.38 13.15
CA GLY A 161 9.49 1.17 12.24
C GLY A 161 10.01 0.36 11.06
N LYS A 162 11.32 0.25 10.95
CA LYS A 162 12.03 -0.34 9.80
C LYS A 162 11.80 -1.84 9.59
N HIS A 163 11.32 -2.54 10.61
CA HIS A 163 11.08 -3.99 10.57
C HIS A 163 9.72 -4.36 9.94
N VAL A 164 8.81 -3.42 9.83
CA VAL A 164 7.51 -3.60 9.19
C VAL A 164 7.45 -2.74 7.93
N LYS A 165 7.14 -3.35 6.79
CA LYS A 165 7.11 -2.65 5.50
C LYS A 165 5.69 -2.48 5.01
N VAL A 166 5.41 -1.31 4.44
CA VAL A 166 4.11 -0.95 3.88
C VAL A 166 4.17 -0.99 2.37
N PHE A 167 3.14 -1.58 1.78
CA PHE A 167 2.94 -1.66 0.33
C PHE A 167 1.55 -1.12 -0.04
N ILE A 168 1.44 -0.55 -1.21
CA ILE A 168 0.17 -0.25 -1.87
C ILE A 168 0.14 -1.03 -3.17
N ASP A 169 -0.82 -1.93 -3.31
CA ASP A 169 -0.93 -2.83 -4.47
C ASP A 169 0.36 -3.61 -4.78
N GLY A 170 1.10 -4.01 -3.76
CA GLY A 170 2.37 -4.71 -3.89
C GLY A 170 3.57 -3.81 -4.24
N VAL A 171 3.40 -2.50 -4.29
CA VAL A 171 4.48 -1.53 -4.51
C VAL A 171 4.99 -1.02 -3.17
N PRO A 172 6.30 -1.15 -2.86
CA PRO A 172 6.85 -0.67 -1.60
C PRO A 172 6.70 0.85 -1.46
N GLN A 173 6.35 1.31 -0.27
CA GLN A 173 6.17 2.73 0.06
C GLN A 173 7.42 3.35 0.70
N GLU A 174 8.56 2.68 0.65
CA GLU A 174 9.83 3.25 1.09
C GLU A 174 10.21 4.47 0.24
N GLY A 175 10.55 5.57 0.91
CA GLY A 175 10.98 6.80 0.24
C GLY A 175 9.85 7.64 -0.39
N VAL A 176 8.61 7.30 -0.14
CA VAL A 176 7.45 8.11 -0.54
C VAL A 176 7.18 9.15 0.55
N GLY A 177 7.87 10.18 0.68
CA GLY A 177 7.79 11.29 1.65
C GLY A 177 6.64 11.28 2.68
N SER A 178 6.78 12.04 3.74
CA SER A 178 5.81 12.13 4.85
C SER A 178 4.41 12.63 4.43
N SER A 179 4.31 13.29 3.27
CA SER A 179 3.04 13.76 2.71
C SER A 179 2.07 12.64 2.33
N PHE A 180 2.55 11.40 2.16
CA PHE A 180 1.77 10.23 1.79
C PHE A 180 1.77 9.15 2.90
N GLY A 181 1.72 9.58 4.17
CA GLY A 181 1.66 8.69 5.33
C GLY A 181 0.30 8.00 5.49
N LEU A 182 0.26 6.84 6.14
CA LEU A 182 -0.96 6.05 6.38
C LEU A 182 -2.05 6.81 7.14
N ASN A 183 -1.67 7.72 8.02
CA ASN A 183 -2.57 8.59 8.78
C ASN A 183 -3.18 9.73 7.93
N ASN A 184 -2.67 9.94 6.72
CA ASN A 184 -3.18 10.95 5.78
C ASN A 184 -4.14 10.36 4.75
N ILE A 185 -4.05 9.06 4.49
CA ILE A 185 -4.82 8.38 3.44
C ILE A 185 -6.17 7.93 4.00
N PRO A 186 -7.31 8.41 3.44
CA PRO A 186 -8.64 7.98 3.86
C PRO A 186 -8.84 6.47 3.68
N VAL A 187 -9.60 5.84 4.57
CA VAL A 187 -9.90 4.41 4.50
C VAL A 187 -10.61 4.01 3.20
N ASN A 188 -11.36 4.92 2.58
CA ASN A 188 -12.04 4.73 1.30
C ASN A 188 -11.07 4.46 0.13
N PHE A 189 -9.79 4.78 0.28
CA PHE A 189 -8.76 4.49 -0.72
C PHE A 189 -8.53 2.98 -0.89
N ALA A 190 -8.72 2.20 0.17
CA ALA A 190 -8.51 0.76 0.18
C ALA A 190 -9.81 -0.03 -0.02
N GLU A 191 -9.73 -1.15 -0.69
CA GLU A 191 -10.75 -2.21 -0.70
C GLU A 191 -10.55 -3.13 0.51
N ARG A 192 -9.29 -3.44 0.80
CA ARG A 192 -8.89 -4.24 1.95
C ARG A 192 -7.45 -3.94 2.36
N ILE A 193 -7.11 -4.36 3.56
CA ILE A 193 -5.75 -4.31 4.08
C ILE A 193 -5.32 -5.74 4.40
N GLU A 194 -4.18 -6.16 3.88
CA GLU A 194 -3.59 -7.46 4.11
C GLU A 194 -2.37 -7.29 5.02
N VAL A 195 -2.27 -8.08 6.08
CA VAL A 195 -1.14 -8.06 7.01
C VAL A 195 -0.52 -9.45 7.06
N TYR A 196 0.73 -9.56 6.65
CA TYR A 196 1.55 -10.75 6.71
C TYR A 196 2.49 -10.63 7.91
N LYS A 197 2.35 -11.55 8.89
CA LYS A 197 3.05 -11.51 10.17
C LYS A 197 4.30 -12.38 10.13
N GLY A 198 5.45 -11.82 10.49
CA GLY A 198 6.74 -12.50 10.52
C GLY A 198 7.22 -12.93 9.14
N VAL A 199 6.88 -14.14 8.74
CA VAL A 199 7.33 -14.72 7.45
C VAL A 199 6.51 -14.18 6.29
N VAL A 200 7.20 -13.60 5.29
CA VAL A 200 6.57 -12.87 4.18
C VAL A 200 6.80 -13.56 2.84
N PRO A 201 5.76 -13.69 1.99
CA PRO A 201 5.90 -14.23 0.64
C PRO A 201 7.00 -13.54 -0.18
N VAL A 202 7.72 -14.31 -0.99
CA VAL A 202 8.80 -13.77 -1.86
C VAL A 202 8.31 -12.74 -2.85
N GLY A 203 7.03 -12.79 -3.21
CA GLY A 203 6.44 -11.86 -4.16
C GLY A 203 6.49 -10.40 -3.75
N PHE A 204 6.61 -10.10 -2.45
CA PHE A 204 6.84 -8.73 -1.97
C PHE A 204 8.29 -8.27 -2.16
N GLY A 205 9.25 -9.21 -2.31
CA GLY A 205 10.66 -8.86 -2.49
C GLY A 205 11.17 -7.92 -1.41
N THR A 206 10.86 -8.22 -0.15
CA THR A 206 11.13 -7.35 0.99
C THR A 206 12.13 -7.95 1.95
N ASP A 207 12.81 -7.07 2.69
CA ASP A 207 13.71 -7.34 3.80
C ASP A 207 13.04 -7.10 5.18
N ALA A 208 11.71 -7.14 5.25
CA ALA A 208 10.98 -7.01 6.51
C ALA A 208 11.25 -8.21 7.44
N LEU A 209 11.52 -7.95 8.72
CA LEU A 209 11.65 -8.99 9.77
C LEU A 209 10.33 -9.20 10.52
N GLY A 210 9.56 -8.14 10.77
CA GLY A 210 8.32 -8.19 11.54
C GLY A 210 7.10 -8.52 10.67
N GLY A 211 7.14 -8.19 9.39
CA GLY A 211 6.04 -8.44 8.48
C GLY A 211 5.77 -7.35 7.46
N VAL A 212 4.69 -7.54 6.71
CA VAL A 212 4.26 -6.64 5.62
C VAL A 212 2.81 -6.26 5.78
N ILE A 213 2.51 -5.00 5.54
CA ILE A 213 1.16 -4.45 5.40
C ILE A 213 0.98 -4.08 3.94
N ASN A 214 0.01 -4.71 3.28
CA ASN A 214 -0.33 -4.42 1.90
C ASN A 214 -1.73 -3.81 1.81
N ILE A 215 -1.81 -2.57 1.38
CA ILE A 215 -3.04 -1.86 1.13
C ILE A 215 -3.45 -2.16 -0.30
N VAL A 216 -4.59 -2.79 -0.46
CA VAL A 216 -5.13 -3.14 -1.77
C VAL A 216 -6.19 -2.13 -2.16
N THR A 217 -5.95 -1.42 -3.25
CA THR A 217 -6.92 -0.45 -3.78
C THR A 217 -8.07 -1.14 -4.51
N ASN A 218 -9.20 -0.46 -4.64
CA ASN A 218 -10.36 -1.02 -5.35
C ASN A 218 -10.02 -1.17 -6.84
N LYS A 219 -10.02 -2.42 -7.32
CA LYS A 219 -9.74 -2.77 -8.72
C LYS A 219 -10.96 -3.30 -9.47
N LYS A 220 -12.16 -3.18 -8.90
CA LYS A 220 -13.39 -3.64 -9.53
C LYS A 220 -13.62 -2.86 -10.83
N LYS A 221 -13.80 -3.56 -11.93
CA LYS A 221 -14.13 -2.99 -13.24
C LYS A 221 -15.57 -2.50 -13.24
N ARG A 222 -15.79 -1.25 -12.83
CA ARG A 222 -17.10 -0.61 -12.93
C ARG A 222 -17.14 0.27 -14.19
N LYS A 223 -18.33 0.41 -14.80
CA LYS A 223 -18.52 1.31 -15.93
C LYS A 223 -18.11 2.73 -15.57
N TRP A 224 -18.52 3.19 -14.40
CA TRP A 224 -18.05 4.40 -13.74
C TRP A 224 -18.36 4.32 -12.23
N PHE A 225 -17.66 5.05 -11.43
CA PHE A 225 -17.93 5.22 -10.00
C PHE A 225 -17.49 6.61 -9.54
N LEU A 226 -18.12 7.09 -8.49
CA LEU A 226 -17.78 8.32 -7.80
C LEU A 226 -18.02 8.13 -6.32
N ASP A 227 -16.96 8.27 -5.51
CA ASP A 227 -17.01 8.34 -4.05
C ASP A 227 -16.51 9.71 -3.62
N THR A 228 -17.26 10.39 -2.78
CA THR A 228 -16.85 11.67 -2.21
C THR A 228 -17.16 11.71 -0.73
N SER A 229 -16.28 12.29 0.05
CA SER A 229 -16.54 12.57 1.46
C SER A 229 -15.94 13.91 1.88
N TYR A 230 -16.60 14.54 2.81
CA TYR A 230 -16.11 15.70 3.53
C TYR A 230 -16.45 15.56 4.99
N SER A 231 -15.51 15.88 5.86
CA SER A 231 -15.73 15.92 7.30
C SER A 231 -15.14 17.18 7.91
N TYR A 232 -15.82 17.67 8.92
CA TYR A 232 -15.39 18.78 9.76
C TYR A 232 -15.38 18.35 11.21
N GLY A 233 -14.34 18.72 11.95
CA GLY A 233 -14.15 18.30 13.35
C GLY A 233 -13.51 19.37 14.21
N SER A 234 -13.22 19.01 15.47
CA SER A 234 -12.54 19.88 16.43
C SER A 234 -11.21 20.37 15.88
N PHE A 235 -10.74 21.51 16.40
CA PHE A 235 -9.49 22.15 16.00
C PHE A 235 -9.44 22.53 14.51
N ASN A 236 -10.60 22.99 13.99
CA ASN A 236 -10.76 23.37 12.59
C ASN A 236 -10.30 22.26 11.63
N THR A 237 -10.58 21.01 11.98
CA THR A 237 -10.13 19.87 11.20
C THR A 237 -11.03 19.65 9.99
N HIS A 238 -10.46 19.69 8.80
CA HIS A 238 -11.13 19.42 7.53
C HIS A 238 -10.49 18.22 6.86
N LYS A 239 -11.32 17.26 6.44
CA LYS A 239 -10.87 16.14 5.60
C LYS A 239 -11.80 16.04 4.40
N SER A 240 -11.25 16.02 3.21
CA SER A 240 -12.00 15.81 1.96
C SER A 240 -11.38 14.70 1.14
N TYR A 241 -12.22 13.98 0.44
CA TYR A 241 -11.84 12.87 -0.41
C TYR A 241 -12.73 12.80 -1.64
N ILE A 242 -12.13 12.52 -2.78
CA ILE A 242 -12.83 12.20 -4.02
C ILE A 242 -12.12 11.03 -4.71
N ASN A 243 -12.89 10.04 -5.12
CA ASN A 243 -12.46 8.95 -5.97
C ASN A 243 -13.42 8.82 -7.14
N PHE A 244 -12.91 9.02 -8.35
CA PHE A 244 -13.69 8.95 -9.58
C PHE A 244 -12.97 8.07 -10.59
N GLY A 245 -13.69 7.19 -11.25
CA GLY A 245 -13.12 6.39 -12.32
C GLY A 245 -14.14 5.90 -13.32
N GLN A 246 -13.66 5.58 -14.51
CA GLN A 246 -14.47 5.06 -15.59
C GLN A 246 -13.68 4.03 -16.41
N THR A 247 -14.36 2.95 -16.77
CA THR A 247 -13.86 1.97 -17.73
C THR A 247 -14.77 1.93 -18.96
N PHE A 248 -14.21 2.23 -20.12
CA PHE A 248 -14.90 2.19 -21.39
C PHE A 248 -15.01 0.76 -21.93
N ARG A 249 -15.97 0.53 -22.83
CA ARG A 249 -16.10 -0.76 -23.55
C ARG A 249 -14.85 -1.14 -24.35
N SER A 250 -14.08 -0.15 -24.77
CA SER A 250 -12.78 -0.34 -25.43
C SER A 250 -11.71 -0.91 -24.49
N GLY A 251 -11.97 -1.02 -23.20
CA GLY A 251 -10.98 -1.40 -22.18
C GLY A 251 -10.07 -0.25 -21.73
N LEU A 252 -10.19 0.94 -22.33
CA LEU A 252 -9.55 2.13 -21.80
C LEU A 252 -10.17 2.47 -20.45
N MET A 253 -9.34 2.76 -19.44
CA MET A 253 -9.79 3.22 -18.14
C MET A 253 -9.00 4.43 -17.66
N TYR A 254 -9.62 5.23 -16.83
CA TYR A 254 -8.96 6.23 -16.01
C TYR A 254 -9.56 6.26 -14.61
N GLU A 255 -8.75 6.68 -13.66
CA GLU A 255 -9.11 6.80 -12.26
C GLU A 255 -8.38 8.00 -11.65
N ILE A 256 -9.07 8.76 -10.83
CA ILE A 256 -8.53 9.89 -10.09
C ILE A 256 -8.94 9.75 -8.63
N ASN A 257 -7.95 9.69 -7.75
CA ASN A 257 -8.13 9.78 -6.31
C ASN A 257 -7.49 11.07 -5.82
N ALA A 258 -8.20 11.86 -5.04
CA ALA A 258 -7.65 13.04 -4.40
C ALA A 258 -8.15 13.14 -2.97
N PHE A 259 -7.29 13.61 -2.07
CA PHE A 259 -7.66 13.86 -0.70
C PHE A 259 -6.89 15.05 -0.12
N GLN A 260 -7.47 15.64 0.90
CA GLN A 260 -6.90 16.76 1.63
C GLN A 260 -7.21 16.58 3.12
N ASN A 261 -6.22 16.90 3.96
CA ASN A 261 -6.35 16.97 5.41
C ASN A 261 -5.82 18.33 5.87
N TYR A 262 -6.58 19.00 6.72
CA TYR A 262 -6.21 20.24 7.37
C TYR A 262 -6.61 20.21 8.83
N SER A 263 -5.79 20.77 9.71
CA SER A 263 -6.14 21.01 11.11
C SER A 263 -5.24 22.10 11.69
N ASP A 264 -5.80 22.96 12.54
CA ASP A 264 -5.03 23.91 13.33
C ASP A 264 -4.29 23.22 14.48
N ASN A 265 -4.75 22.01 14.88
CA ASN A 265 -4.21 21.23 16.02
C ASN A 265 -4.04 22.04 17.31
N ASP A 266 -4.90 23.03 17.52
CA ASP A 266 -4.81 24.01 18.59
C ASP A 266 -5.45 23.53 19.92
N TYR A 267 -5.27 22.23 20.22
CA TYR A 267 -5.75 21.61 21.46
C TYR A 267 -4.93 21.98 22.69
N TYR A 268 -5.53 21.79 23.87
CA TYR A 268 -4.88 22.04 25.15
C TYR A 268 -4.02 20.86 25.60
N VAL A 269 -2.93 21.19 26.30
CA VAL A 269 -2.02 20.22 26.91
C VAL A 269 -1.62 20.67 28.31
N ASP A 270 -1.33 19.71 29.18
CA ASP A 270 -0.75 19.96 30.50
C ASP A 270 0.76 19.76 30.42
N THR A 271 1.53 20.83 30.63
CA THR A 271 2.98 20.78 30.47
C THR A 271 3.68 21.80 31.36
N TYR A 272 4.98 21.64 31.54
CA TYR A 272 5.80 22.66 32.20
C TYR A 272 5.96 23.88 31.31
N VAL A 273 5.63 25.05 31.87
CA VAL A 273 5.72 26.31 31.14
C VAL A 273 6.91 27.13 31.65
N THR A 274 7.69 27.64 30.72
CA THR A 274 8.77 28.62 30.99
C THR A 274 8.15 30.01 30.90
N HIS A 275 8.38 30.83 31.93
CA HIS A 275 7.99 32.24 31.95
C HIS A 275 9.22 33.13 31.70
N PHE A 276 9.05 34.13 30.86
CA PHE A 276 10.11 35.13 30.63
C PHE A 276 9.97 36.26 31.66
N SER A 277 11.07 36.63 32.27
CA SER A 277 11.16 37.75 33.20
C SER A 277 11.46 39.05 32.43
N PRO A 278 10.95 40.23 32.88
CA PRO A 278 11.24 41.52 32.22
C PRO A 278 12.70 41.87 32.11
N ASP A 279 13.55 41.29 32.96
CA ASP A 279 15.01 41.47 32.97
C ASP A 279 15.74 40.52 31.97
N GLY A 280 15.02 39.75 31.19
CA GLY A 280 15.56 38.84 30.20
C GLY A 280 16.04 37.49 30.75
N ASN A 281 15.83 37.24 32.04
CA ASN A 281 16.16 35.95 32.63
C ASN A 281 14.94 34.99 32.55
N THR A 282 15.19 33.73 32.27
CA THR A 282 14.13 32.69 32.39
C THR A 282 13.95 32.36 33.86
N THR A 283 12.70 32.37 34.34
CA THR A 283 12.41 31.92 35.70
C THR A 283 12.36 30.39 35.72
N ASP A 284 13.23 29.77 36.50
CA ASP A 284 13.32 28.30 36.66
C ASP A 284 12.11 27.65 37.36
N LYS A 285 11.09 28.42 37.68
CA LYS A 285 9.87 27.86 38.29
C LYS A 285 8.98 27.22 37.22
N LYS A 286 9.35 26.04 36.80
CA LYS A 286 8.55 25.20 35.96
C LYS A 286 7.31 24.72 36.73
N LYS A 287 6.15 25.22 36.37
CA LYS A 287 4.86 24.77 36.88
C LYS A 287 4.12 24.11 35.73
N ILE A 288 3.41 23.01 36.02
CA ILE A 288 2.50 22.39 35.05
C ILE A 288 1.30 23.32 34.90
N GLU A 289 1.04 23.73 33.66
CA GLU A 289 -0.06 24.61 33.31
C GLU A 289 -0.85 24.03 32.14
N HIS A 290 -2.14 24.37 32.08
CA HIS A 290 -3.03 23.98 31.00
C HIS A 290 -2.98 25.04 29.90
N VAL A 291 -2.28 24.74 28.81
CA VAL A 291 -1.96 25.69 27.75
C VAL A 291 -2.37 25.17 26.37
N LYS A 292 -2.66 26.11 25.48
CA LYS A 292 -3.13 25.84 24.12
C LYS A 292 -1.95 25.81 23.15
N ARG A 293 -1.98 24.88 22.18
CA ARG A 293 -1.05 24.88 21.05
C ARG A 293 -1.35 26.05 20.11
N PHE A 294 -0.33 26.61 19.46
CA PHE A 294 -0.47 27.79 18.59
C PHE A 294 0.39 27.72 17.31
N ASN A 295 1.35 26.79 17.20
CA ASN A 295 2.22 26.59 16.03
C ASN A 295 2.26 25.08 15.67
N ASP A 296 1.08 24.48 15.37
CA ASP A 296 0.95 23.05 15.08
C ASP A 296 0.02 22.78 13.89
N THR A 297 -0.24 23.79 13.08
CA THR A 297 -1.07 23.68 11.88
C THR A 297 -0.49 22.63 10.93
N TYR A 298 -1.38 21.79 10.42
CA TYR A 298 -1.06 20.78 9.41
C TYR A 298 -1.96 20.92 8.19
N HIS A 299 -1.36 20.88 7.02
CA HIS A 299 -2.06 20.82 5.74
C HIS A 299 -1.38 19.83 4.81
N ASN A 300 -2.15 18.90 4.28
CA ASN A 300 -1.69 17.92 3.32
C ASN A 300 -2.74 17.71 2.23
N GLU A 301 -2.28 17.57 1.00
CA GLU A 301 -3.10 17.24 -0.16
C GLU A 301 -2.38 16.26 -1.07
N ALA A 302 -3.14 15.38 -1.71
CA ALA A 302 -2.61 14.45 -2.69
C ALA A 302 -3.60 14.19 -3.82
N VAL A 303 -3.06 14.01 -5.02
CA VAL A 303 -3.81 13.61 -6.22
C VAL A 303 -3.09 12.44 -6.87
N ILE A 304 -3.83 11.37 -7.12
CA ILE A 304 -3.35 10.15 -7.79
C ILE A 304 -4.20 9.96 -9.04
N GLY A 305 -3.58 10.07 -10.20
CA GLY A 305 -4.21 9.78 -11.49
C GLY A 305 -3.68 8.50 -12.08
N LYS A 306 -4.54 7.67 -12.66
CA LYS A 306 -4.15 6.47 -13.42
C LYS A 306 -4.93 6.44 -14.73
N VAL A 307 -4.26 6.07 -15.82
CA VAL A 307 -4.87 5.89 -17.16
C VAL A 307 -4.22 4.71 -17.86
N GLY A 308 -4.99 3.97 -18.64
CA GLY A 308 -4.46 2.87 -19.42
C GLY A 308 -5.51 1.88 -19.89
N TRP A 309 -5.11 0.65 -20.08
CA TRP A 309 -5.96 -0.39 -20.66
C TRP A 309 -6.09 -1.59 -19.75
N VAL A 310 -7.30 -2.16 -19.72
CA VAL A 310 -7.62 -3.38 -18.99
C VAL A 310 -8.33 -4.40 -19.90
N GLY A 311 -8.04 -5.69 -19.69
CA GLY A 311 -8.68 -6.78 -20.43
C GLY A 311 -8.35 -6.82 -21.91
N LYS A 312 -7.09 -6.52 -22.27
CA LYS A 312 -6.60 -6.57 -23.66
C LYS A 312 -5.77 -7.83 -23.93
N PRO A 313 -5.66 -8.27 -25.20
CA PRO A 313 -4.82 -9.42 -25.54
C PRO A 313 -3.36 -9.26 -25.12
N PHE A 314 -2.83 -8.04 -25.19
CA PHE A 314 -1.43 -7.73 -24.82
C PHE A 314 -1.22 -7.48 -23.33
N ALA A 315 -2.30 -7.16 -22.58
CA ALA A 315 -2.23 -6.90 -21.13
C ALA A 315 -3.59 -7.10 -20.48
N ASP A 316 -3.64 -7.85 -19.38
CA ASP A 316 -4.84 -7.86 -18.53
C ASP A 316 -4.98 -6.51 -17.83
N ARG A 317 -3.84 -5.87 -17.55
CA ARG A 317 -3.77 -4.52 -16.98
C ARG A 317 -2.48 -3.84 -17.42
N LEU A 318 -2.59 -2.66 -18.01
CA LEU A 318 -1.47 -1.76 -18.32
C LEU A 318 -1.89 -0.36 -17.96
N LEU A 319 -1.33 0.19 -16.89
CA LEU A 319 -1.67 1.51 -16.39
C LEU A 319 -0.42 2.37 -16.25
N PHE A 320 -0.56 3.61 -16.63
CA PHE A 320 0.34 4.71 -16.33
C PHE A 320 -0.30 5.53 -15.21
N GLY A 321 0.44 5.74 -14.15
CA GLY A 321 0.01 6.49 -12.99
C GLY A 321 0.88 7.72 -12.77
N PHE A 322 0.30 8.67 -12.06
CA PHE A 322 0.95 9.89 -11.63
C PHE A 322 0.41 10.27 -10.27
N THR A 323 1.29 10.45 -9.29
CA THR A 323 0.93 10.93 -7.96
C THR A 323 1.65 12.25 -7.69
N TYR A 324 0.89 13.24 -7.24
CA TYR A 324 1.40 14.48 -6.68
C TYR A 324 0.90 14.61 -5.25
N SER A 325 1.78 15.03 -4.34
CA SER A 325 1.37 15.38 -2.98
C SER A 325 2.14 16.58 -2.48
N ASN A 326 1.50 17.35 -1.60
CA ASN A 326 2.04 18.52 -0.97
C ASN A 326 1.74 18.49 0.53
N MET A 327 2.64 19.07 1.35
CA MET A 327 2.50 19.11 2.80
C MET A 327 3.12 20.39 3.35
N TYR A 328 2.40 20.98 4.30
CA TYR A 328 2.88 22.01 5.22
C TYR A 328 2.62 21.55 6.65
N LYS A 329 3.62 21.68 7.53
CA LYS A 329 3.53 21.28 8.93
C LYS A 329 4.26 22.28 9.80
N GLU A 330 3.56 22.93 10.69
CA GLU A 330 4.15 23.69 11.81
C GLU A 330 4.64 22.72 12.89
N ILE A 331 5.68 23.10 13.60
CA ILE A 331 6.32 22.26 14.61
C ILE A 331 6.34 23.03 15.92
N GLN A 332 5.39 22.76 16.79
CA GLN A 332 5.25 23.47 18.07
C GLN A 332 6.28 23.03 19.10
N THR A 333 6.65 21.75 19.13
CA THR A 333 7.50 21.21 20.20
C THR A 333 8.63 20.36 19.65
N GLY A 334 9.76 20.35 20.39
CA GLY A 334 10.82 19.39 20.18
C GLY A 334 10.49 18.01 20.73
N VAL A 335 11.53 17.18 20.93
CA VAL A 335 11.41 15.84 21.54
C VAL A 335 10.78 15.91 22.94
N ARG A 336 11.12 16.97 23.68
CA ARG A 336 10.47 17.29 24.95
C ARG A 336 9.42 18.37 24.72
N GLN A 337 8.24 18.18 25.28
CA GLN A 337 7.12 19.11 25.16
C GLN A 337 7.40 20.51 25.76
N GLU A 338 8.39 20.60 26.63
CA GLU A 338 8.85 21.87 27.20
C GLU A 338 9.62 22.76 26.21
N ALA A 339 10.22 22.17 25.17
CA ALA A 339 10.91 22.89 24.12
C ALA A 339 9.89 23.39 23.10
N VAL A 340 9.59 24.68 23.14
CA VAL A 340 8.54 25.32 22.36
C VAL A 340 9.12 26.09 21.20
N PHE A 341 8.55 25.90 20.02
CA PHE A 341 8.88 26.62 18.80
C PHE A 341 7.66 27.40 18.31
N GLY A 342 7.89 28.63 17.84
CA GLY A 342 6.82 29.51 17.41
C GLY A 342 6.74 29.72 15.89
N GLU A 343 7.85 29.46 15.17
CA GLU A 343 7.92 29.69 13.72
C GLU A 343 8.58 28.53 12.97
N LYS A 344 9.09 27.53 13.69
CA LYS A 344 9.66 26.32 13.07
C LYS A 344 8.60 25.57 12.28
N HIS A 345 8.89 25.24 11.03
CA HIS A 345 7.98 24.53 10.16
C HIS A 345 8.69 23.69 9.09
N ARG A 346 7.94 22.80 8.47
CA ARG A 346 8.39 21.91 7.39
C ARG A 346 7.45 22.03 6.19
N LYS A 347 8.01 22.03 4.99
CA LYS A 347 7.31 21.95 3.72
C LYS A 347 7.81 20.74 2.95
N GLY A 348 6.92 20.15 2.16
CA GLY A 348 7.32 19.04 1.31
C GLY A 348 6.38 18.82 0.15
N HIS A 349 6.91 18.41 -0.99
CA HIS A 349 6.11 17.94 -2.11
C HIS A 349 6.75 16.70 -2.74
N SER A 350 5.91 15.90 -3.33
CA SER A 350 6.31 14.65 -3.98
C SER A 350 5.67 14.51 -5.35
N LEU A 351 6.43 13.97 -6.29
CA LEU A 351 6.00 13.70 -7.65
C LEU A 351 6.39 12.27 -8.00
N MET A 352 5.40 11.43 -8.37
CA MET A 352 5.64 10.02 -8.59
C MET A 352 4.90 9.49 -9.83
N PRO A 353 5.52 9.52 -11.03
CA PRO A 353 5.06 8.71 -12.15
C PRO A 353 5.24 7.21 -11.85
N SER A 354 4.30 6.40 -12.34
CA SER A 354 4.28 4.95 -12.13
C SER A 354 3.79 4.19 -13.34
N LEU A 355 4.18 2.91 -13.42
CA LEU A 355 3.77 1.96 -14.43
C LEU A 355 3.33 0.67 -13.75
N GLU A 356 2.19 0.12 -14.16
CA GLU A 356 1.69 -1.18 -13.75
C GLU A 356 1.38 -2.00 -15.00
N TYR A 357 2.02 -3.17 -15.14
CA TYR A 357 1.74 -4.14 -16.18
C TYR A 357 1.46 -5.50 -15.55
N HIS A 358 0.41 -6.14 -16.02
CA HIS A 358 0.06 -7.50 -15.64
C HIS A 358 -0.50 -8.25 -16.83
N LYS A 359 0.01 -9.48 -17.05
CA LYS A 359 -0.48 -10.37 -18.10
C LYS A 359 -0.43 -11.82 -17.63
N ARG A 360 -1.58 -12.47 -17.66
CA ARG A 360 -1.70 -13.91 -17.42
C ARG A 360 -1.51 -14.67 -18.71
N ASP A 361 -1.00 -15.89 -18.57
CA ASP A 361 -0.77 -16.80 -19.70
C ASP A 361 0.05 -16.13 -20.84
N LEU A 362 1.06 -15.32 -20.46
CA LEU A 362 1.94 -14.65 -21.42
C LEU A 362 2.81 -15.69 -22.14
N PHE A 363 2.74 -15.76 -23.46
CA PHE A 363 3.43 -16.73 -24.35
C PHE A 363 2.98 -18.19 -24.16
N THR A 364 2.71 -18.67 -22.94
CA THR A 364 2.28 -20.03 -22.65
C THR A 364 1.30 -20.07 -21.50
N LYS A 365 0.40 -21.07 -21.50
CA LYS A 365 -0.57 -21.26 -20.41
C LYS A 365 0.16 -21.51 -19.09
N GLY A 366 -0.24 -20.78 -18.08
CA GLY A 366 0.32 -20.88 -16.72
C GLY A 366 1.50 -19.94 -16.45
N LEU A 367 1.98 -19.19 -17.45
CA LEU A 367 3.04 -18.19 -17.26
C LEU A 367 2.42 -16.80 -17.09
N ASP A 368 2.45 -16.30 -15.87
CA ASP A 368 1.90 -14.99 -15.53
C ASP A 368 3.04 -14.04 -15.19
N VAL A 369 2.95 -12.81 -15.70
CA VAL A 369 4.00 -11.81 -15.54
C VAL A 369 3.40 -10.53 -15.00
N SER A 370 4.05 -9.97 -13.99
CA SER A 370 3.72 -8.66 -13.41
C SER A 370 4.96 -7.79 -13.35
N LEU A 371 4.81 -6.54 -13.71
CA LEU A 371 5.82 -5.50 -13.60
C LEU A 371 5.19 -4.25 -12.99
N THR A 372 5.77 -3.75 -11.92
CA THR A 372 5.46 -2.42 -11.41
C THR A 372 6.74 -1.60 -11.33
N ALA A 373 6.64 -0.32 -11.67
CA ALA A 373 7.76 0.60 -11.56
C ALA A 373 7.23 1.97 -11.14
N ASN A 374 7.96 2.66 -10.28
CA ASN A 374 7.73 4.06 -10.01
C ASN A 374 9.05 4.82 -9.85
N TYR A 375 9.01 6.10 -10.13
CA TYR A 375 10.04 7.05 -9.80
C TYR A 375 9.44 8.08 -8.87
N ASN A 376 9.99 8.23 -7.66
CA ASN A 376 9.54 9.22 -6.71
C ASN A 376 10.59 10.32 -6.55
N TYR A 377 10.21 11.54 -6.89
CA TYR A 377 10.93 12.74 -6.56
C TYR A 377 10.25 13.39 -5.36
N ASN A 378 10.95 13.45 -4.24
CA ASN A 378 10.46 14.03 -3.00
C ASN A 378 11.39 15.15 -2.54
N LEU A 379 10.82 16.33 -2.36
CA LEU A 379 11.52 17.48 -1.82
C LEU A 379 10.96 17.79 -0.44
N THR A 380 11.83 17.91 0.56
CA THR A 380 11.47 18.33 1.92
C THR A 380 12.36 19.50 2.32
N GLN A 381 11.77 20.54 2.89
CA GLN A 381 12.46 21.71 3.42
C GLN A 381 12.12 21.86 4.91
N ASN A 382 13.16 21.87 5.77
CA ASN A 382 13.04 22.19 7.18
C ASN A 382 13.48 23.63 7.38
N ILE A 383 12.65 24.42 8.04
CA ILE A 383 12.86 25.85 8.23
C ILE A 383 12.80 26.17 9.72
N ASP A 384 13.97 26.62 10.26
CA ASP A 384 14.17 27.06 11.63
C ASP A 384 15.20 28.20 11.60
N THR A 385 14.74 29.45 11.35
CA THR A 385 15.62 30.57 11.01
C THR A 385 15.55 31.73 11.98
N VAL A 386 14.55 31.74 12.88
CA VAL A 386 14.33 32.92 13.74
C VAL A 386 15.18 32.87 15.00
N PRO A 387 15.75 34.01 15.45
CA PRO A 387 16.62 34.08 16.61
C PRO A 387 15.84 34.33 17.92
N TYR A 388 14.74 33.59 18.12
CA TYR A 388 13.86 33.73 19.27
C TYR A 388 13.65 32.40 19.98
N GLN A 389 13.50 32.47 21.30
CA GLN A 389 12.93 31.39 22.11
C GLN A 389 11.48 31.75 22.41
N TYR A 390 10.59 30.76 22.30
CA TYR A 390 9.17 30.90 22.60
C TYR A 390 8.79 30.17 23.86
N ASN A 391 7.75 30.63 24.52
CA ASN A 391 7.06 29.90 25.57
C ASN A 391 5.66 29.45 25.11
N TRP A 392 4.96 28.73 25.96
CA TRP A 392 3.62 28.19 25.65
C TRP A 392 2.52 29.24 25.48
N TYR A 393 2.79 30.51 25.84
CA TYR A 393 1.88 31.62 25.62
C TYR A 393 2.16 32.37 24.31
N GLY A 394 3.11 31.89 23.50
CA GLY A 394 3.53 32.57 22.28
C GLY A 394 4.37 33.82 22.53
N GLU A 395 4.77 34.07 23.78
CA GLU A 395 5.71 35.13 24.11
C GLU A 395 7.10 34.72 23.60
N LYS A 396 7.88 35.69 23.12
CA LYS A 396 9.20 35.46 22.57
C LYS A 396 10.27 36.31 23.18
N GLN A 397 11.43 35.71 23.33
CA GLN A 397 12.63 36.37 23.82
C GLN A 397 13.76 36.21 22.78
N TYR A 398 14.47 37.30 22.50
CA TYR A 398 15.61 37.26 21.59
C TYR A 398 16.80 36.53 22.24
N THR A 399 17.34 35.53 21.56
CA THR A 399 18.44 34.70 22.10
C THR A 399 19.82 35.08 21.59
N GLY A 400 19.90 35.88 20.51
CA GLY A 400 21.14 36.19 19.81
C GLY A 400 21.70 35.04 18.97
N SER A 401 21.17 33.84 19.12
CA SER A 401 21.48 32.69 18.26
C SER A 401 20.46 32.58 17.12
N LYS A 402 20.87 32.10 15.97
CA LYS A 402 19.97 31.84 14.87
C LYS A 402 19.32 30.47 15.05
N GLY A 403 18.01 30.38 14.76
CA GLY A 403 17.17 29.20 14.93
C GLY A 403 16.63 29.03 16.35
N GLU A 404 15.44 28.48 16.47
CA GLU A 404 14.77 28.19 17.76
C GLU A 404 15.34 26.92 18.41
N GLN A 405 15.70 25.91 17.61
CA GLN A 405 16.41 24.71 18.04
C GLN A 405 17.82 24.68 17.43
N SER A 406 17.89 24.80 16.09
CA SER A 406 19.13 24.82 15.34
C SER A 406 18.86 25.55 14.02
N TYR A 407 19.77 26.49 13.64
CA TYR A 407 19.55 27.22 12.39
C TYR A 407 19.50 26.28 11.19
N GLN A 408 18.36 26.20 10.57
CA GLN A 408 18.11 25.34 9.41
C GLN A 408 17.29 26.08 8.35
N ASP A 409 17.74 26.02 7.12
CA ASP A 409 16.98 26.23 5.90
C ASP A 409 17.49 25.20 4.90
N ASN A 410 17.18 23.96 5.21
CA ASN A 410 17.73 22.79 4.54
C ASN A 410 16.72 22.21 3.57
N GLU A 411 17.12 22.07 2.33
CA GLU A 411 16.35 21.41 1.28
C GLU A 411 16.93 20.02 0.99
N SER A 412 16.14 18.98 1.23
CA SER A 412 16.46 17.59 0.92
C SER A 412 15.73 17.13 -0.32
N LYS A 413 16.47 16.72 -1.35
CA LYS A 413 15.95 16.13 -2.58
C LYS A 413 16.20 14.63 -2.58
N ASN A 414 15.15 13.85 -2.45
CA ASN A 414 15.19 12.40 -2.52
C ASN A 414 14.66 11.93 -3.89
N LYS A 415 15.42 11.09 -4.56
CA LYS A 415 15.03 10.45 -5.81
C LYS A 415 15.05 8.95 -5.58
N ASN A 416 13.89 8.31 -5.75
CA ASN A 416 13.73 6.88 -5.55
C ASN A 416 13.20 6.22 -6.81
N TRP A 417 13.89 5.19 -7.30
CA TRP A 417 13.38 4.26 -8.28
C TRP A 417 13.00 2.96 -7.58
N ASN A 418 11.78 2.52 -7.75
CA ASN A 418 11.33 1.22 -7.29
C ASN A 418 10.81 0.43 -8.49
N GLY A 419 11.27 -0.80 -8.65
CA GLY A 419 10.81 -1.71 -9.67
C GLY A 419 10.59 -3.09 -9.09
N THR A 420 9.43 -3.69 -9.35
CA THR A 420 9.12 -5.08 -8.99
C THR A 420 8.80 -5.85 -10.25
N PHE A 421 9.55 -6.90 -10.51
CA PHE A 421 9.29 -7.85 -11.57
C PHE A 421 8.97 -9.21 -10.94
N LYS A 422 7.84 -9.79 -11.31
CA LYS A 422 7.36 -11.06 -10.79
C LYS A 422 6.90 -11.95 -11.92
N VAL A 423 7.30 -13.22 -11.86
CA VAL A 423 6.89 -14.29 -12.76
C VAL A 423 6.33 -15.44 -11.94
N ASP A 424 5.10 -15.81 -12.19
CA ASP A 424 4.48 -17.00 -11.65
C ASP A 424 4.31 -18.03 -12.76
N TYR A 425 4.83 -19.24 -12.55
CA TYR A 425 4.68 -20.34 -13.49
C TYR A 425 3.93 -21.50 -12.85
N ARG A 426 2.71 -21.71 -13.30
CA ARG A 426 1.85 -22.84 -12.89
C ARG A 426 2.23 -24.08 -13.67
N LEU A 427 3.05 -24.94 -13.04
CA LEU A 427 3.44 -26.23 -13.62
C LEU A 427 2.22 -27.18 -13.70
N SER A 428 1.35 -27.13 -12.69
CA SER A 428 0.10 -27.90 -12.62
C SER A 428 -0.97 -27.14 -11.82
N ARG A 429 -2.15 -27.73 -11.63
CA ARG A 429 -3.17 -27.16 -10.73
C ARG A 429 -2.75 -27.07 -9.27
N THR A 430 -1.75 -27.84 -8.88
CA THR A 430 -1.30 -27.97 -7.49
C THR A 430 0.11 -27.40 -7.25
N GLN A 431 0.82 -27.01 -8.31
CA GLN A 431 2.23 -26.62 -8.23
C GLN A 431 2.47 -25.29 -8.95
N THR A 432 3.10 -24.36 -8.25
CA THR A 432 3.47 -23.05 -8.79
C THR A 432 4.89 -22.69 -8.38
N PHE A 433 5.66 -22.17 -9.32
CA PHE A 433 6.94 -21.51 -9.07
C PHE A 433 6.73 -20.00 -9.17
N THR A 434 7.31 -19.26 -8.24
CA THR A 434 7.32 -17.80 -8.26
C THR A 434 8.76 -17.31 -8.24
N LEU A 435 9.13 -16.49 -9.21
CA LEU A 435 10.36 -15.71 -9.22
C LEU A 435 9.98 -14.25 -9.06
N SER A 436 10.58 -13.56 -8.09
CA SER A 436 10.41 -12.13 -7.91
C SER A 436 11.77 -11.43 -7.83
N HIS A 437 11.84 -10.22 -8.35
CA HIS A 437 13.00 -9.35 -8.24
C HIS A 437 12.53 -7.94 -7.94
N VAL A 438 13.02 -7.36 -6.85
CA VAL A 438 12.76 -5.97 -6.46
C VAL A 438 14.06 -5.20 -6.49
N LEU A 439 14.04 -4.09 -7.24
CA LEU A 439 15.10 -3.11 -7.33
C LEU A 439 14.62 -1.81 -6.68
N THR A 440 15.38 -1.32 -5.71
CA THR A 440 15.21 0.02 -5.15
C THR A 440 16.52 0.80 -5.32
N VAL A 441 16.44 1.97 -5.92
CA VAL A 441 17.58 2.90 -6.03
C VAL A 441 17.18 4.20 -5.35
N PHE A 442 17.95 4.58 -4.36
CA PHE A 442 17.77 5.82 -3.62
C PHE A 442 18.96 6.75 -3.88
N GLU A 443 18.66 8.02 -4.09
CA GLU A 443 19.64 9.11 -4.15
C GLU A 443 19.11 10.30 -3.34
N ARG A 444 19.91 10.79 -2.38
CA ARG A 444 19.62 11.99 -1.62
C ARG A 444 20.69 13.04 -1.88
N SER A 445 20.27 14.23 -2.23
CA SER A 445 21.10 15.42 -2.29
C SER A 445 20.49 16.51 -1.42
N ASN A 446 21.33 17.17 -0.65
CA ASN A 446 20.93 18.22 0.26
C ASN A 446 21.49 19.55 -0.20
N ARG A 447 20.73 20.60 0.06
CA ARG A 447 21.16 21.98 -0.07
C ARG A 447 20.86 22.68 1.24
N SER A 448 21.86 23.38 1.78
CA SER A 448 21.65 24.27 2.91
C SER A 448 21.99 25.69 2.47
N ASP A 449 21.06 26.62 2.68
CA ASP A 449 21.27 28.04 2.43
C ASP A 449 21.97 28.72 3.63
N VAL A 450 22.35 27.93 4.64
CA VAL A 450 23.13 28.38 5.78
C VAL A 450 24.60 28.48 5.37
N ASN A 451 25.14 29.68 5.35
CA ASN A 451 26.58 29.92 5.29
C ASN A 451 27.20 29.39 6.59
N SER A 452 27.41 28.08 6.70
CA SER A 452 28.25 27.54 7.76
C SER A 452 29.71 27.90 7.40
N THR A 453 30.32 28.75 8.20
CA THR A 453 31.76 29.03 8.17
C THR A 453 32.63 27.82 8.55
N SER A 454 32.04 26.69 8.90
CA SER A 454 32.71 25.41 9.05
C SER A 454 32.76 24.70 7.70
N ALA A 455 33.99 24.61 7.22
CA ALA A 455 34.38 24.02 5.96
C ALA A 455 33.61 22.75 5.63
N VAL A 456 33.18 22.70 4.34
CA VAL A 456 32.74 21.51 3.63
C VAL A 456 31.39 21.00 4.08
N SER A 457 30.39 21.79 3.90
CA SER A 457 29.12 21.23 3.44
C SER A 457 29.26 20.82 1.98
N ASP A 458 30.06 19.81 1.70
CA ASP A 458 30.04 19.20 0.36
C ASP A 458 28.81 18.27 0.26
N PHE A 459 27.63 18.90 0.46
CA PHE A 459 26.32 18.32 0.16
C PHE A 459 26.14 18.05 -1.33
N THR A 460 27.18 18.32 -2.14
CA THR A 460 27.19 18.10 -3.59
C THR A 460 27.36 16.63 -3.94
N VAL A 461 27.95 15.81 -3.07
CA VAL A 461 28.07 14.36 -3.31
C VAL A 461 26.82 13.65 -2.83
N PRO A 462 25.99 13.13 -3.73
CA PRO A 462 24.74 12.50 -3.33
C PRO A 462 24.99 11.20 -2.57
N LYS A 463 24.20 10.99 -1.52
CA LYS A 463 24.12 9.72 -0.79
C LYS A 463 23.28 8.76 -1.63
N LYS A 464 23.81 7.59 -1.96
CA LYS A 464 23.17 6.60 -2.85
C LYS A 464 23.08 5.24 -2.22
N THR A 465 21.96 4.59 -2.44
CA THR A 465 21.74 3.17 -2.10
C THR A 465 21.08 2.46 -3.25
N ARG A 466 21.62 1.31 -3.62
CA ARG A 466 20.99 0.39 -4.57
C ARG A 466 20.76 -0.95 -3.88
N LYS A 467 19.49 -1.30 -3.71
CA LYS A 467 19.03 -2.53 -3.07
C LYS A 467 18.41 -3.44 -4.12
N ASN A 468 18.80 -4.72 -4.11
CA ASN A 468 18.24 -5.77 -4.95
C ASN A 468 17.82 -6.92 -4.04
N ILE A 469 16.58 -7.38 -4.19
CA ILE A 469 16.07 -8.55 -3.48
C ILE A 469 15.47 -9.48 -4.51
N THR A 470 16.07 -10.68 -4.65
CA THR A 470 15.59 -11.71 -5.58
C THR A 470 15.07 -12.89 -4.78
N GLY A 471 13.84 -13.29 -5.01
CA GLY A 471 13.20 -14.41 -4.34
C GLY A 471 12.73 -15.47 -5.32
N LEU A 472 12.89 -16.73 -4.93
CA LEU A 472 12.35 -17.90 -5.62
C LEU A 472 11.52 -18.71 -4.64
N SER A 473 10.27 -19.05 -4.99
CA SER A 473 9.46 -19.94 -4.19
C SER A 473 8.85 -21.06 -5.02
N TYR A 474 8.60 -22.18 -4.34
CA TYR A 474 7.82 -23.31 -4.83
C TYR A 474 6.63 -23.52 -3.90
N ARG A 475 5.43 -23.52 -4.47
CA ARG A 475 4.20 -23.77 -3.74
C ARG A 475 3.55 -25.07 -4.19
N LEU A 476 3.08 -25.85 -3.21
CA LEU A 476 2.39 -27.12 -3.39
C LEU A 476 1.04 -27.10 -2.65
N MET A 477 -0.05 -27.33 -3.40
CA MET A 477 -1.42 -27.44 -2.88
C MET A 477 -2.06 -28.76 -3.33
N PRO A 478 -1.69 -29.90 -2.73
CA PRO A 478 -2.15 -31.21 -3.18
C PRO A 478 -3.65 -31.43 -2.97
N ALA A 479 -4.25 -30.74 -2.01
CA ALA A 479 -5.69 -30.75 -1.72
C ALA A 479 -6.11 -29.38 -1.11
N GLU A 480 -7.41 -29.09 -1.08
CA GLU A 480 -7.95 -27.86 -0.49
C GLU A 480 -7.57 -27.65 0.98
N ARG A 481 -7.20 -28.71 1.69
CA ARG A 481 -6.79 -28.66 3.10
C ARG A 481 -5.32 -28.35 3.33
N TRP A 482 -4.50 -28.35 2.26
CA TRP A 482 -3.05 -28.19 2.36
C TRP A 482 -2.58 -27.05 1.49
N ASN A 483 -1.77 -26.19 2.04
CA ASN A 483 -1.00 -25.21 1.29
C ASN A 483 0.40 -25.15 1.88
N PHE A 484 1.41 -25.46 1.07
CA PHE A 484 2.81 -25.45 1.47
C PHE A 484 3.62 -24.60 0.52
N SER A 485 4.54 -23.80 1.05
CA SER A 485 5.47 -22.98 0.26
C SER A 485 6.88 -23.11 0.85
N ALA A 486 7.88 -23.36 0.01
CA ALA A 486 9.29 -23.27 0.36
C ALA A 486 9.94 -22.21 -0.50
N PHE A 487 10.90 -21.45 0.05
CA PHE A 487 11.46 -20.30 -0.65
C PHE A 487 12.88 -19.96 -0.22
N GLY A 488 13.58 -19.23 -1.13
CA GLY A 488 14.86 -18.60 -0.87
C GLY A 488 14.84 -17.15 -1.32
N LYS A 489 15.58 -16.28 -0.61
CA LYS A 489 15.72 -14.84 -0.90
C LYS A 489 17.20 -14.47 -0.91
N TYR A 490 17.65 -13.83 -1.96
CA TYR A 490 18.98 -13.25 -2.06
C TYR A 490 18.89 -11.74 -1.93
N TYR A 491 19.59 -11.19 -0.96
CA TYR A 491 19.66 -9.77 -0.66
C TYR A 491 21.01 -9.22 -1.08
N ASN A 492 21.01 -8.05 -1.73
CA ASN A 492 22.22 -7.34 -2.08
C ASN A 492 21.98 -5.84 -1.98
N GLN A 493 22.87 -5.13 -1.31
CA GLN A 493 22.84 -3.68 -1.21
C GLN A 493 24.23 -3.10 -1.45
N HIS A 494 24.27 -2.02 -2.23
CA HIS A 494 25.43 -1.17 -2.42
C HIS A 494 25.07 0.24 -1.98
N SER A 495 25.83 0.79 -1.04
CA SER A 495 25.64 2.13 -0.49
C SER A 495 26.91 2.95 -0.65
N SER A 496 26.77 4.20 -1.04
CA SER A 496 27.90 5.14 -1.21
C SER A 496 27.49 6.57 -0.86
N GLY A 497 28.43 7.36 -0.40
CA GLY A 497 28.23 8.77 -0.07
C GLY A 497 29.25 9.28 0.93
N LEU A 498 29.25 10.57 1.17
CA LEU A 498 30.06 11.20 2.20
C LEU A 498 29.46 10.92 3.57
N VAL A 499 30.30 10.50 4.50
CA VAL A 499 29.93 10.24 5.89
C VAL A 499 30.93 10.92 6.81
N SER A 500 30.43 11.49 7.92
CA SER A 500 31.31 12.05 8.94
C SER A 500 32.11 10.95 9.65
N GLN A 501 33.36 11.22 9.94
CA GLN A 501 34.18 10.34 10.77
C GLN A 501 33.87 10.49 12.28
N ASN A 502 33.27 11.60 12.67
CA ASN A 502 32.93 11.88 14.04
C ASN A 502 31.52 11.41 14.40
N ALA A 503 31.37 10.96 15.64
CA ALA A 503 30.05 10.47 16.14
C ALA A 503 29.00 11.60 16.26
N ASP A 504 29.42 12.85 16.32
CA ASP A 504 28.58 14.06 16.38
C ASP A 504 28.11 14.55 14.99
N GLY A 505 28.53 13.85 13.91
CA GLY A 505 28.21 14.25 12.53
C GLY A 505 28.97 15.48 12.02
N ILE A 506 29.88 16.05 12.80
CA ILE A 506 30.64 17.27 12.48
C ILE A 506 32.11 16.92 12.23
N GLY A 507 32.74 17.52 11.23
CA GLY A 507 34.21 17.44 11.02
C GLY A 507 34.59 16.78 9.69
N ASN A 508 35.59 15.93 9.70
CA ASN A 508 36.14 15.33 8.48
C ASN A 508 35.18 14.33 7.86
N TYR A 509 34.86 14.51 6.60
CA TYR A 509 34.05 13.61 5.80
C TYR A 509 34.93 12.71 4.94
N ILE A 510 34.54 11.44 4.83
CA ILE A 510 35.19 10.48 3.94
C ILE A 510 34.16 9.95 2.93
N ASP A 511 34.63 9.67 1.73
CA ASP A 511 33.84 8.96 0.73
C ASP A 511 33.77 7.47 1.11
N MET A 512 32.56 6.98 1.35
CA MET A 512 32.29 5.61 1.73
C MET A 512 31.57 4.86 0.63
N SER A 513 32.03 3.63 0.38
CA SER A 513 31.37 2.70 -0.52
C SER A 513 31.34 1.32 0.12
N LYS A 514 30.15 0.79 0.39
CA LYS A 514 29.96 -0.53 1.02
C LYS A 514 28.99 -1.39 0.23
N ARG A 515 29.35 -2.67 0.05
CA ARG A 515 28.46 -3.69 -0.46
C ARG A 515 28.21 -4.75 0.58
N VAL A 516 26.95 -5.10 0.79
CA VAL A 516 26.51 -6.18 1.66
C VAL A 516 25.61 -7.14 0.91
N SER A 517 25.66 -8.42 1.24
CA SER A 517 24.77 -9.44 0.69
C SER A 517 24.46 -10.50 1.73
N ALA A 518 23.29 -11.13 1.59
CA ALA A 518 22.84 -12.20 2.46
C ALA A 518 21.92 -13.16 1.69
N LEU A 519 21.83 -14.39 2.18
CA LEU A 519 20.93 -15.43 1.66
C LEU A 519 19.99 -15.89 2.76
N GLY A 520 18.70 -15.59 2.61
CA GLY A 520 17.62 -16.06 3.47
C GLY A 520 16.89 -17.24 2.84
N TYR A 521 16.22 -18.01 3.67
CA TYR A 521 15.41 -19.14 3.22
C TYR A 521 14.33 -19.46 4.24
N GLY A 522 13.28 -20.12 3.80
CA GLY A 522 12.18 -20.46 4.69
C GLY A 522 11.15 -21.39 4.07
N ALA A 523 10.20 -21.75 4.90
CA ALA A 523 9.04 -22.54 4.51
C ALA A 523 7.82 -22.12 5.33
N ALA A 524 6.65 -22.23 4.71
CA ALA A 524 5.38 -21.96 5.35
C ALA A 524 4.36 -23.03 4.97
N GLY A 525 3.48 -23.39 5.88
CA GLY A 525 2.46 -24.38 5.64
C GLY A 525 1.16 -24.08 6.38
N THR A 526 0.06 -24.37 5.73
CA THR A 526 -1.30 -24.31 6.28
C THR A 526 -1.95 -25.66 6.16
N TYR A 527 -2.61 -26.08 7.24
CA TYR A 527 -3.42 -27.29 7.27
C TYR A 527 -4.77 -27.04 7.95
N TRP A 528 -5.84 -27.42 7.29
CA TRP A 528 -7.19 -27.40 7.84
C TRP A 528 -7.50 -28.75 8.51
N ILE A 529 -7.45 -28.77 9.85
CA ILE A 529 -7.74 -29.99 10.65
C ILE A 529 -9.19 -30.39 10.42
N ILE A 530 -10.09 -29.43 10.55
CA ILE A 530 -11.50 -29.51 10.17
C ILE A 530 -11.86 -28.23 9.40
N ARG A 531 -13.05 -28.15 8.81
CA ARG A 531 -13.48 -27.00 7.98
C ARG A 531 -13.29 -25.65 8.65
N ASP A 532 -13.44 -25.59 9.96
CA ASP A 532 -13.45 -24.35 10.74
C ASP A 532 -12.20 -24.16 11.61
N LEU A 533 -11.27 -25.14 11.64
CA LEU A 533 -10.04 -25.11 12.44
C LEU A 533 -8.80 -25.22 11.53
N GLN A 534 -8.01 -24.16 11.52
CA GLN A 534 -6.81 -24.01 10.71
C GLN A 534 -5.57 -23.91 11.58
N VAL A 535 -4.50 -24.57 11.17
CA VAL A 535 -3.15 -24.42 11.73
C VAL A 535 -2.23 -23.90 10.65
N LYS A 536 -1.42 -22.90 10.99
CA LYS A 536 -0.33 -22.40 10.14
C LYS A 536 0.99 -22.48 10.90
N LEU A 537 2.01 -22.95 10.24
CA LEU A 537 3.38 -22.99 10.76
C LEU A 537 4.30 -22.43 9.69
N SER A 538 5.18 -21.50 10.08
CA SER A 538 6.19 -20.97 9.18
C SER A 538 7.51 -20.72 9.88
N TYR A 539 8.59 -20.83 9.09
CA TYR A 539 9.96 -20.53 9.48
C TYR A 539 10.66 -19.75 8.38
N GLU A 540 11.43 -18.74 8.76
CA GLU A 540 12.31 -18.01 7.86
C GLU A 540 13.60 -17.60 8.56
N LYS A 541 14.74 -17.89 7.95
CA LYS A 541 16.00 -17.18 8.19
C LYS A 541 15.94 -15.89 7.37
N ALA A 542 15.54 -14.81 8.02
CA ALA A 542 15.32 -13.52 7.39
C ALA A 542 16.50 -12.56 7.60
N TYR A 543 16.68 -11.64 6.66
CA TYR A 543 17.69 -10.58 6.75
C TYR A 543 17.05 -9.24 6.45
N ARG A 544 17.44 -8.19 7.21
CA ARG A 544 17.10 -6.80 6.95
C ARG A 544 18.35 -6.01 6.57
N LEU A 545 18.28 -5.37 5.45
CA LEU A 545 19.35 -4.48 4.98
C LEU A 545 19.26 -3.12 5.70
N PRO A 546 20.38 -2.46 5.99
CA PRO A 546 20.37 -1.13 6.59
C PRO A 546 19.54 -0.13 5.78
N SER A 547 18.73 0.68 6.45
CA SER A 547 17.94 1.74 5.81
C SER A 547 18.82 2.96 5.47
N ASN A 548 18.30 3.84 4.61
CA ASN A 548 19.01 5.06 4.26
C ASN A 548 19.22 6.00 5.46
N GLU A 549 18.26 6.04 6.39
CA GLU A 549 18.37 6.82 7.63
C GLU A 549 19.43 6.26 8.56
N GLU A 550 19.51 4.94 8.72
CA GLU A 550 20.57 4.30 9.50
C GLU A 550 21.96 4.52 8.92
N LEU A 551 22.08 4.53 7.59
CA LEU A 551 23.36 4.72 6.92
C LEU A 551 23.80 6.19 6.88
N PHE A 552 22.86 7.10 6.70
CA PHE A 552 23.15 8.49 6.35
C PHE A 552 22.55 9.53 7.29
N GLY A 553 21.76 9.11 8.30
CA GLY A 553 21.00 9.99 9.19
C GLY A 553 19.71 10.50 8.59
N ASP A 554 18.91 11.17 9.41
CA ASP A 554 17.65 11.81 9.04
C ASP A 554 17.79 13.31 8.70
N GLU A 555 19.00 13.87 8.92
CA GLU A 555 19.37 15.26 8.69
C GLU A 555 18.73 16.28 9.65
N ASP A 556 18.14 15.81 10.71
CA ASP A 556 17.59 16.64 11.78
C ASP A 556 18.19 16.25 13.14
N LEU A 557 18.00 15.02 13.59
CA LEU A 557 18.34 14.57 14.94
C LEU A 557 19.25 13.33 14.98
N GLU A 558 19.23 12.48 13.96
CA GLU A 558 19.95 11.21 13.96
C GLU A 558 21.15 11.22 13.00
N ALA A 559 22.33 10.95 13.53
CA ALA A 559 23.53 10.71 12.73
C ALA A 559 23.53 9.30 12.14
N GLY A 560 23.91 9.17 10.87
CA GLY A 560 24.00 7.88 10.20
C GLY A 560 25.28 7.12 10.55
N LYS A 561 25.22 5.78 10.42
CA LYS A 561 26.37 4.90 10.52
C LYS A 561 26.51 4.04 9.28
N ALA A 562 27.44 4.41 8.43
CA ALA A 562 27.54 3.87 7.08
C ALA A 562 28.17 2.47 6.99
N ASP A 563 28.77 1.96 8.05
CA ASP A 563 29.44 0.65 8.12
C ASP A 563 28.55 -0.48 8.70
N LEU A 564 27.23 -0.25 8.77
CA LEU A 564 26.28 -1.23 9.30
C LEU A 564 26.23 -2.50 8.43
N ASN A 565 26.09 -3.65 9.09
CA ASN A 565 25.85 -4.95 8.46
C ASN A 565 24.35 -5.26 8.46
N PRO A 566 23.88 -6.19 7.61
CA PRO A 566 22.51 -6.66 7.67
C PRO A 566 22.16 -7.27 9.02
N GLU A 567 21.00 -6.92 9.55
CA GLU A 567 20.40 -7.65 10.68
C GLU A 567 19.89 -9.00 10.20
N ASN A 568 19.81 -9.96 11.10
CA ASN A 568 19.20 -11.25 10.79
C ASN A 568 18.33 -11.74 11.94
N SER A 569 17.36 -12.59 11.60
CA SER A 569 16.42 -13.19 12.55
C SER A 569 16.03 -14.58 12.08
N ASP A 570 15.82 -15.46 13.04
CA ASP A 570 15.16 -16.75 12.84
C ASP A 570 13.70 -16.60 13.29
N ASN A 571 12.79 -16.47 12.34
CA ASN A 571 11.37 -16.24 12.59
C ASN A 571 10.62 -17.57 12.58
N ILE A 572 9.99 -17.93 13.69
CA ILE A 572 9.08 -19.08 13.79
C ILE A 572 7.71 -18.56 14.16
N ASN A 573 6.69 -18.88 13.37
CA ASN A 573 5.32 -18.49 13.64
C ASN A 573 4.42 -19.72 13.66
N LEU A 574 3.65 -19.87 14.72
CA LEU A 574 2.56 -20.84 14.85
C LEU A 574 1.26 -20.05 15.03
N ASN A 575 0.30 -20.32 14.19
CA ASN A 575 -1.03 -19.71 14.26
C ASN A 575 -2.08 -20.83 14.30
N LEU A 576 -3.01 -20.72 15.23
CA LEU A 576 -4.18 -21.58 15.35
C LEU A 576 -5.42 -20.70 15.28
N SER A 577 -6.24 -20.85 14.25
CA SER A 577 -7.45 -20.06 14.09
C SER A 577 -8.69 -20.96 13.97
N TYR A 578 -9.72 -20.59 14.70
CA TYR A 578 -11.02 -21.25 14.69
C TYR A 578 -12.12 -20.28 14.33
N THR A 579 -12.92 -20.63 13.32
CA THR A 579 -14.07 -19.83 12.87
C THR A 579 -15.33 -20.65 13.05
N HIS A 580 -16.28 -20.19 13.84
CA HIS A 580 -17.57 -20.88 14.03
C HIS A 580 -18.74 -19.97 13.72
N ARG A 581 -19.69 -20.44 12.92
CA ARG A 581 -20.90 -19.69 12.60
C ARG A 581 -22.07 -20.14 13.45
N LEU A 582 -22.59 -19.22 14.26
CA LEU A 582 -23.77 -19.36 15.09
C LEU A 582 -24.93 -18.53 14.49
N GLY A 583 -25.64 -19.10 13.53
CA GLY A 583 -26.71 -18.40 12.81
C GLY A 583 -26.18 -17.19 12.02
N LYS A 584 -26.54 -15.96 12.46
CA LYS A 584 -26.06 -14.70 11.86
C LYS A 584 -24.74 -14.19 12.44
N HIS A 585 -24.23 -14.82 13.48
CA HIS A 585 -23.01 -14.41 14.17
C HIS A 585 -21.85 -15.32 13.75
N GLU A 586 -20.68 -14.74 13.60
CA GLU A 586 -19.43 -15.46 13.36
C GLU A 586 -18.51 -15.24 14.56
N LEU A 587 -18.13 -16.34 15.23
CA LEU A 587 -17.10 -16.33 16.27
C LEU A 587 -15.77 -16.65 15.60
N TYR A 588 -14.81 -15.77 15.72
CA TYR A 588 -13.43 -15.96 15.28
C TYR A 588 -12.50 -15.89 16.48
N VAL A 589 -11.64 -16.91 16.63
CA VAL A 589 -10.60 -17.00 17.67
C VAL A 589 -9.27 -17.31 16.99
N GLU A 590 -8.28 -16.54 17.30
CA GLU A 590 -6.90 -16.68 16.83
C GLU A 590 -5.93 -16.65 18.03
#